data_4f8fbbcbe6e72ba2973c8c29a978c685
#
_entry.id   4f8fbbcbe6e72ba2973c8c29a978c685
#
_cell.length_a   1.000
_cell.length_b   1.000
_cell.length_c   1.000
_cell.angle_alpha   90.00
_cell.angle_beta   90.00
_cell.angle_gamma   90.00
#
_symmetry.space_group_name_H-M   'P 1'
#
loop_
_entity.id
_entity.type
_entity.pdbx_description
1 polymer ?
#
loop_
_entity_poly.entity_id
_entity_poly.type
_entity_poly.pdbx_seq_one_letter_code
_entity_poly.pdbx_strand_id
1 'polypeptide(L)'
;AHPDLVAGLPADTVPTLESHIITRENTEGRHLVANPYFFQVDTAGNQLPYINEQDELFVGEREVRLLKLVNSEVDYKAQSLNLDYAPLLLENQEKGNITVDIKPQIAMNTFSFNVTSEDMEKRKVFGDIRFRQAMSVAMNRDEINEVVFFGLGNPQQYTAFSPTPGFVSEATEQSYTQFDPDMANTLLDEIGMVDVDGDGMRELPNGDTLVLNMQIATQGGSLKLVEVAGQNWRDVGINNTVKEVTTNNYLSLIHI
;
A
#
# COMPACT_ATOMS: atom_id res chain seq x y z
N ALA A 1 21.80 12.07 2.03
CA ALA A 1 22.55 11.59 3.20
C ALA A 1 21.68 10.58 3.97
N HIS A 2 22.29 9.58 4.62
CA HIS A 2 21.54 8.65 5.46
C HIS A 2 20.94 9.40 6.66
N PRO A 3 19.66 9.23 7.01
CA PRO A 3 19.03 10.00 8.08
C PRO A 3 19.81 10.01 9.40
N ASP A 4 20.41 8.88 9.77
CA ASP A 4 21.18 8.76 11.02
C ASP A 4 22.51 9.55 11.01
N LEU A 5 23.05 9.84 9.82
CA LEU A 5 24.31 10.60 9.69
C LEU A 5 24.10 12.11 9.83
N VAL A 6 22.88 12.58 9.71
CA VAL A 6 22.50 13.99 9.77
C VAL A 6 21.61 14.31 10.96
N ALA A 7 21.27 13.29 11.76
CA ALA A 7 20.45 13.47 12.95
C ALA A 7 21.13 14.46 13.93
N GLY A 8 20.42 15.52 14.30
CA GLY A 8 20.89 16.55 15.20
C GLY A 8 21.74 17.67 14.55
N LEU A 9 21.98 17.62 13.24
CA LEU A 9 22.57 18.76 12.53
C LEU A 9 21.47 19.78 12.19
N PRO A 10 21.78 21.10 12.23
CA PRO A 10 20.88 22.10 11.69
C PRO A 10 20.57 21.83 10.22
N ALA A 11 19.30 21.94 9.83
CA ALA A 11 18.84 21.56 8.50
C ALA A 11 19.56 22.32 7.37
N ASP A 12 19.92 23.58 7.62
CA ASP A 12 20.65 24.47 6.69
C ASP A 12 22.15 24.12 6.52
N THR A 13 22.67 23.23 7.34
CA THR A 13 24.09 22.80 7.28
C THR A 13 24.29 21.48 6.53
N VAL A 14 23.21 20.79 6.15
CA VAL A 14 23.28 19.50 5.47
C VAL A 14 23.50 19.72 3.96
N PRO A 15 24.62 19.26 3.37
CA PRO A 15 24.80 19.32 1.93
C PRO A 15 23.72 18.49 1.19
N THR A 16 23.10 19.09 0.20
CA THR A 16 22.02 18.47 -0.56
C THR A 16 22.16 18.72 -2.06
N LEU A 17 21.70 17.74 -2.86
CA LEU A 17 21.48 17.88 -4.30
C LEU A 17 20.02 18.17 -4.64
N GLU A 18 19.17 18.35 -3.61
CA GLU A 18 17.75 18.66 -3.78
C GLU A 18 17.56 20.07 -4.36
N SER A 19 16.40 20.27 -4.98
CA SER A 19 16.05 21.57 -5.60
C SER A 19 15.88 22.71 -4.59
N HIS A 20 15.60 22.38 -3.33
CA HIS A 20 15.40 23.34 -2.26
C HIS A 20 16.24 23.01 -1.02
N ILE A 21 16.55 24.04 -0.25
CA ILE A 21 17.31 23.98 1.00
C ILE A 21 16.38 24.36 2.14
N ILE A 22 16.36 23.56 3.22
CA ILE A 22 15.61 23.85 4.43
C ILE A 22 16.34 24.97 5.17
N THR A 23 15.65 26.10 5.37
CA THR A 23 16.22 27.26 6.12
C THR A 23 15.64 27.39 7.52
N ARG A 24 14.50 26.76 7.77
CA ARG A 24 13.85 26.70 9.09
C ARG A 24 13.03 25.41 9.20
N GLU A 25 13.12 24.78 10.35
CA GLU A 25 12.27 23.64 10.72
C GLU A 25 11.83 23.78 12.18
N ASN A 26 10.58 23.51 12.46
CA ASN A 26 10.00 23.47 13.81
C ASN A 26 8.87 22.41 13.86
N THR A 27 8.13 22.36 14.96
CA THR A 27 7.03 21.42 15.15
C THR A 27 5.81 21.67 14.26
N GLU A 28 5.73 22.85 13.63
CA GLU A 28 4.60 23.25 12.78
C GLU A 28 4.88 23.00 11.30
N GLY A 29 6.16 22.96 10.90
CA GLY A 29 6.53 22.78 9.51
C GLY A 29 7.98 23.09 9.17
N ARG A 30 8.23 23.17 7.86
CA ARG A 30 9.51 23.55 7.27
C ARG A 30 9.33 24.71 6.31
N HIS A 31 10.31 25.60 6.29
CA HIS A 31 10.47 26.60 5.25
C HIS A 31 11.69 26.27 4.40
N LEU A 32 11.49 26.22 3.07
CA LEU A 32 12.53 25.88 2.12
C LEU A 32 12.68 26.99 1.09
N VAL A 33 13.92 27.21 0.65
CA VAL A 33 14.26 28.16 -0.42
C VAL A 33 14.95 27.45 -1.57
N ALA A 34 14.84 27.97 -2.78
CA ALA A 34 15.50 27.40 -3.96
C ALA A 34 17.02 27.26 -3.72
N ASN A 35 17.56 26.10 -4.07
CA ASN A 35 18.99 25.82 -3.99
C ASN A 35 19.71 26.50 -5.17
N PRO A 36 20.56 27.51 -4.93
CA PRO A 36 21.24 28.21 -6.01
C PRO A 36 22.28 27.34 -6.74
N TYR A 37 22.62 26.19 -6.18
CA TYR A 37 23.53 25.21 -6.79
C TYR A 37 22.80 23.99 -7.36
N PHE A 38 21.47 24.07 -7.51
CA PHE A 38 20.73 22.97 -8.14
C PHE A 38 21.19 22.79 -9.58
N PHE A 39 21.51 21.56 -9.96
CA PHE A 39 22.24 21.27 -11.18
C PHE A 39 21.36 21.16 -12.43
N GLN A 40 20.03 21.09 -12.28
CA GLN A 40 19.13 20.92 -13.41
C GLN A 40 18.77 22.27 -14.05
N VAL A 41 18.65 22.23 -15.36
CA VAL A 41 18.16 23.34 -16.18
C VAL A 41 17.01 22.86 -17.07
N ASP A 42 16.15 23.78 -17.47
CA ASP A 42 15.12 23.52 -18.47
C ASP A 42 15.70 23.49 -19.91
N THR A 43 14.85 23.21 -20.89
CA THR A 43 15.26 23.17 -22.31
C THR A 43 15.67 24.54 -22.88
N ALA A 44 15.38 25.64 -22.20
CA ALA A 44 15.77 26.98 -22.56
C ALA A 44 17.06 27.42 -21.82
N GLY A 45 17.61 26.57 -20.93
CA GLY A 45 18.81 26.84 -20.16
C GLY A 45 18.58 27.60 -18.86
N ASN A 46 17.33 27.78 -18.43
CA ASN A 46 17.03 28.40 -17.15
C ASN A 46 17.25 27.39 -16.01
N GLN A 47 17.91 27.83 -14.93
CA GLN A 47 18.10 26.99 -13.76
C GLN A 47 16.78 26.72 -13.05
N LEU A 48 16.57 25.46 -12.68
CA LEU A 48 15.47 25.02 -11.82
C LEU A 48 15.87 25.17 -10.34
N PRO A 49 14.89 25.22 -9.42
CA PRO A 49 13.45 25.13 -9.60
C PRO A 49 12.81 26.46 -10.01
N TYR A 50 11.60 26.44 -10.57
CA TYR A 50 10.82 27.66 -10.83
C TYR A 50 10.16 28.25 -9.59
N ILE A 51 9.91 27.42 -8.57
CA ILE A 51 9.34 27.84 -7.29
C ILE A 51 10.48 28.23 -6.36
N ASN A 52 10.49 29.48 -5.91
CA ASN A 52 11.58 29.99 -5.09
C ASN A 52 11.48 29.58 -3.63
N GLU A 53 10.27 29.50 -3.08
CA GLU A 53 10.03 29.23 -1.67
C GLU A 53 8.91 28.22 -1.51
N GLN A 54 9.01 27.36 -0.49
CA GLN A 54 8.00 26.38 -0.12
C GLN A 54 7.83 26.37 1.39
N ASP A 55 6.59 26.35 1.86
CA ASP A 55 6.24 26.11 3.25
C ASP A 55 5.56 24.75 3.35
N GLU A 56 6.19 23.80 4.03
CA GLU A 56 5.62 22.48 4.34
C GLU A 56 4.95 22.55 5.71
N LEU A 57 3.68 22.22 5.77
CA LEU A 57 2.91 22.16 7.01
C LEU A 57 2.92 20.74 7.59
N PHE A 58 3.28 20.60 8.86
CA PHE A 58 3.19 19.34 9.60
C PHE A 58 1.81 19.21 10.25
N VAL A 59 0.96 18.38 9.65
CA VAL A 59 -0.40 18.15 10.14
C VAL A 59 -0.55 16.66 10.42
N GLY A 60 -0.60 16.29 11.70
CA GLY A 60 -0.70 14.90 12.14
C GLY A 60 -2.04 14.26 11.78
N GLU A 61 -3.12 14.98 12.05
CA GLU A 61 -4.47 14.47 11.90
C GLU A 61 -4.91 14.49 10.42
N ARG A 62 -5.42 13.34 9.96
CA ARG A 62 -5.83 13.11 8.58
C ARG A 62 -6.98 14.04 8.16
N GLU A 63 -7.99 14.16 9.00
CA GLU A 63 -9.19 14.95 8.77
C GLU A 63 -8.85 16.44 8.68
N VAL A 64 -7.93 16.92 9.52
CA VAL A 64 -7.44 18.31 9.46
C VAL A 64 -6.72 18.60 8.16
N ARG A 65 -5.92 17.64 7.65
CA ARG A 65 -5.27 17.78 6.33
C ARG A 65 -6.27 17.90 5.20
N LEU A 66 -7.33 17.09 5.20
CA LEU A 66 -8.38 17.16 4.20
C LEU A 66 -9.14 18.50 4.25
N LEU A 67 -9.47 18.97 5.47
CA LEU A 67 -10.12 20.29 5.63
C LEU A 67 -9.27 21.42 5.10
N LYS A 68 -7.94 21.39 5.32
CA LYS A 68 -7.03 22.40 4.77
C LYS A 68 -7.03 22.41 3.23
N LEU A 69 -7.07 21.23 2.59
CA LEU A 69 -7.19 21.13 1.13
C LEU A 69 -8.50 21.75 0.63
N VAL A 70 -9.64 21.35 1.17
CA VAL A 70 -10.96 21.88 0.73
C VAL A 70 -11.21 23.33 1.12
N ASN A 71 -10.38 23.93 1.96
CA ASN A 71 -10.44 25.34 2.35
C ASN A 71 -9.38 26.20 1.61
N SER A 72 -8.70 25.69 0.60
CA SER A 72 -7.64 26.41 -0.14
C SER A 72 -6.44 26.84 0.72
N GLU A 73 -6.15 26.11 1.79
CA GLU A 73 -5.01 26.42 2.67
C GLU A 73 -3.71 25.72 2.23
N VAL A 74 -3.77 24.93 1.15
CA VAL A 74 -2.65 24.15 0.62
C VAL A 74 -2.65 24.23 -0.90
N ASP A 75 -1.56 24.67 -1.50
CA ASP A 75 -1.43 24.82 -2.95
C ASP A 75 -1.17 23.50 -3.67
N TYR A 76 -0.47 22.56 -3.01
CA TYR A 76 -0.11 21.28 -3.61
C TYR A 76 0.00 20.16 -2.57
N LYS A 77 -0.58 19.01 -2.90
CA LYS A 77 -0.46 17.78 -2.10
C LYS A 77 -0.55 16.55 -3.00
N ALA A 78 0.52 15.75 -3.04
CA ALA A 78 0.56 14.51 -3.80
C ALA A 78 0.73 13.26 -2.94
N GLN A 79 1.39 13.37 -1.78
CA GLN A 79 1.69 12.23 -0.93
C GLN A 79 0.65 12.04 0.17
N SER A 80 0.48 10.79 0.60
CA SER A 80 -0.43 10.42 1.70
C SER A 80 -1.88 10.85 1.45
N LEU A 81 -2.31 10.84 0.19
CA LEU A 81 -3.70 10.91 -0.23
C LEU A 81 -4.13 9.52 -0.70
N ASN A 82 -5.09 8.96 0.00
CA ASN A 82 -5.69 7.68 -0.37
C ASN A 82 -6.89 7.92 -1.28
N LEU A 83 -7.24 6.93 -2.08
CA LEU A 83 -8.39 7.01 -2.98
C LEU A 83 -9.72 7.21 -2.22
N ASP A 84 -9.79 6.78 -0.95
CA ASP A 84 -10.95 7.01 -0.06
C ASP A 84 -11.33 8.49 0.08
N TYR A 85 -10.40 9.42 -0.18
CA TYR A 85 -10.65 10.86 -0.11
C TYR A 85 -11.16 11.45 -1.43
N ALA A 86 -11.08 10.68 -2.52
CA ALA A 86 -11.45 11.16 -3.83
C ALA A 86 -12.88 11.71 -3.89
N PRO A 87 -13.92 11.05 -3.33
CA PRO A 87 -15.27 11.61 -3.36
C PRO A 87 -15.36 12.99 -2.70
N LEU A 88 -14.78 13.14 -1.50
CA LEU A 88 -14.78 14.40 -0.77
C LEU A 88 -14.04 15.51 -1.51
N LEU A 89 -12.87 15.19 -2.05
CA LEU A 89 -12.04 16.17 -2.77
C LEU A 89 -12.66 16.57 -4.11
N LEU A 90 -13.22 15.62 -4.86
CA LEU A 90 -13.91 15.88 -6.13
C LEU A 90 -15.16 16.75 -5.92
N GLU A 91 -15.96 16.48 -4.89
CA GLU A 91 -17.15 17.28 -4.57
C GLU A 91 -16.79 18.73 -4.20
N ASN A 92 -15.64 18.94 -3.59
CA ASN A 92 -15.23 20.26 -3.08
C ASN A 92 -14.23 20.99 -3.98
N GLN A 93 -13.99 20.56 -5.22
CA GLN A 93 -13.02 21.18 -6.13
C GLN A 93 -13.28 22.69 -6.34
N GLU A 94 -14.53 23.06 -6.63
CA GLU A 94 -14.89 24.47 -6.85
C GLU A 94 -14.72 25.29 -5.57
N LYS A 95 -15.23 24.80 -4.43
CA LYS A 95 -15.12 25.49 -3.14
C LYS A 95 -13.68 25.66 -2.69
N GLY A 96 -12.87 24.62 -2.83
CA GLY A 96 -11.47 24.60 -2.43
C GLY A 96 -10.52 25.23 -3.46
N ASN A 97 -11.03 25.63 -4.63
CA ASN A 97 -10.21 26.08 -5.76
C ASN A 97 -9.04 25.11 -6.03
N ILE A 98 -9.34 23.80 -6.00
CA ILE A 98 -8.36 22.73 -6.19
C ILE A 98 -8.70 21.93 -7.45
N THR A 99 -7.68 21.34 -8.07
CA THR A 99 -7.82 20.33 -9.12
C THR A 99 -7.41 18.98 -8.55
N VAL A 100 -8.30 18.01 -8.62
CA VAL A 100 -8.02 16.63 -8.20
C VAL A 100 -7.60 15.82 -9.42
N ASP A 101 -6.36 15.34 -9.41
CA ASP A 101 -5.79 14.53 -10.48
C ASP A 101 -5.55 13.10 -9.97
N ILE A 102 -6.41 12.16 -10.37
CA ILE A 102 -6.29 10.74 -10.04
C ILE A 102 -5.45 10.06 -11.11
N LYS A 103 -4.24 9.67 -10.74
CA LYS A 103 -3.32 9.00 -11.66
C LYS A 103 -3.21 7.51 -11.36
N PRO A 104 -3.10 6.68 -12.41
CA PRO A 104 -2.73 5.28 -12.22
C PRO A 104 -1.42 5.19 -11.44
N GLN A 105 -1.44 4.47 -10.35
CA GLN A 105 -0.25 4.07 -9.61
C GLN A 105 -0.17 2.56 -9.58
N ILE A 106 1.04 2.04 -9.39
CA ILE A 106 1.22 0.66 -8.97
C ILE A 106 0.72 0.59 -7.51
N ALA A 107 -0.57 0.33 -7.35
CA ALA A 107 -1.14 0.02 -6.04
C ALA A 107 -0.82 -1.44 -5.73
N MET A 108 0.28 -1.65 -5.02
CA MET A 108 0.72 -3.00 -4.67
C MET A 108 0.18 -3.39 -3.30
N ASN A 109 -1.07 -3.78 -3.27
CA ASN A 109 -1.60 -4.48 -2.12
C ASN A 109 -1.34 -5.98 -2.32
N THR A 110 -0.26 -6.46 -1.75
CA THR A 110 0.14 -7.87 -1.83
C THR A 110 0.03 -8.53 -0.46
N PHE A 111 -0.40 -9.79 -0.46
CA PHE A 111 -0.35 -10.64 0.73
C PHE A 111 0.87 -11.55 0.63
N SER A 112 1.76 -11.44 1.59
CA SER A 112 2.98 -12.24 1.66
C SER A 112 2.86 -13.29 2.75
N PHE A 113 3.04 -14.55 2.39
CA PHE A 113 3.06 -15.67 3.34
C PHE A 113 4.49 -15.94 3.81
N ASN A 114 4.70 -16.12 5.12
CA ASN A 114 6.03 -16.38 5.67
C ASN A 114 6.51 -17.80 5.34
N VAL A 115 7.18 -17.96 4.20
CA VAL A 115 7.75 -19.24 3.74
C VAL A 115 8.99 -19.67 4.54
N THR A 116 9.44 -18.87 5.51
CA THR A 116 10.55 -19.17 6.43
C THR A 116 10.07 -19.29 7.87
N SER A 117 8.76 -19.46 8.09
CA SER A 117 8.19 -19.63 9.43
C SER A 117 8.97 -20.66 10.27
N GLU A 118 9.13 -20.40 11.56
CA GLU A 118 9.71 -21.38 12.51
C GLU A 118 8.81 -22.60 12.68
N ASP A 119 7.49 -22.41 12.57
CA ASP A 119 6.52 -23.49 12.51
C ASP A 119 6.67 -24.24 11.18
N MET A 120 7.16 -25.46 11.27
CA MET A 120 7.51 -26.29 10.09
C MET A 120 6.28 -26.71 9.29
N GLU A 121 5.12 -26.88 9.91
CA GLU A 121 3.90 -27.24 9.19
C GLU A 121 3.33 -26.03 8.42
N LYS A 122 3.32 -24.85 9.03
CA LYS A 122 3.00 -23.60 8.32
C LYS A 122 3.99 -23.32 7.19
N ARG A 123 5.30 -23.54 7.44
CA ARG A 123 6.33 -23.38 6.41
C ARG A 123 6.07 -24.25 5.19
N LYS A 124 5.68 -25.52 5.39
CA LYS A 124 5.37 -26.45 4.29
C LYS A 124 4.17 -25.94 3.49
N VAL A 125 3.08 -25.58 4.17
CA VAL A 125 1.86 -25.09 3.52
C VAL A 125 2.11 -23.79 2.79
N PHE A 126 2.71 -22.78 3.42
CA PHE A 126 2.99 -21.49 2.79
C PHE A 126 4.00 -21.58 1.63
N GLY A 127 4.92 -22.56 1.71
CA GLY A 127 5.87 -22.89 0.66
C GLY A 127 5.24 -23.61 -0.54
N ASP A 128 4.11 -24.30 -0.37
CA ASP A 128 3.42 -24.96 -1.46
C ASP A 128 2.78 -23.94 -2.40
N ILE A 129 3.05 -24.05 -3.69
CA ILE A 129 2.51 -23.13 -4.69
C ILE A 129 0.98 -23.22 -4.78
N ARG A 130 0.40 -24.41 -4.55
CA ARG A 130 -1.05 -24.63 -4.60
C ARG A 130 -1.77 -23.85 -3.52
N PHE A 131 -1.20 -23.75 -2.31
CA PHE A 131 -1.74 -22.89 -1.25
C PHE A 131 -1.83 -21.43 -1.73
N ARG A 132 -0.75 -20.88 -2.28
CA ARG A 132 -0.73 -19.50 -2.75
C ARG A 132 -1.65 -19.26 -3.94
N GLN A 133 -1.79 -20.24 -4.84
CA GLN A 133 -2.75 -20.22 -5.93
C GLN A 133 -4.18 -20.23 -5.40
N ALA A 134 -4.50 -21.11 -4.44
CA ALA A 134 -5.81 -21.17 -3.79
C ALA A 134 -6.17 -19.82 -3.15
N MET A 135 -5.25 -19.24 -2.38
CA MET A 135 -5.45 -17.93 -1.75
C MET A 135 -5.66 -16.81 -2.77
N SER A 136 -5.05 -16.93 -3.96
CA SER A 136 -5.23 -15.96 -5.05
C SER A 136 -6.60 -16.07 -5.70
N VAL A 137 -7.03 -17.28 -6.08
CA VAL A 137 -8.32 -17.46 -6.77
C VAL A 137 -9.52 -17.37 -5.81
N ALA A 138 -9.32 -17.53 -4.50
CA ALA A 138 -10.34 -17.29 -3.50
C ALA A 138 -10.70 -15.82 -3.33
N MET A 139 -9.84 -14.87 -3.75
CA MET A 139 -10.13 -13.44 -3.64
C MET A 139 -11.02 -12.94 -4.77
N ASN A 140 -12.16 -12.36 -4.42
CA ASN A 140 -13.03 -11.65 -5.35
C ASN A 140 -12.46 -10.24 -5.63
N ARG A 141 -11.60 -10.15 -6.65
CA ARG A 141 -10.94 -8.90 -7.03
C ARG A 141 -11.89 -7.86 -7.60
N ASP A 142 -12.99 -8.28 -8.21
CA ASP A 142 -14.00 -7.35 -8.72
C ASP A 142 -14.73 -6.69 -7.56
N GLU A 143 -15.12 -7.44 -6.53
CA GLU A 143 -15.69 -6.90 -5.31
C GLU A 143 -14.70 -5.95 -4.61
N ILE A 144 -13.45 -6.35 -4.47
CA ILE A 144 -12.40 -5.49 -3.89
C ILE A 144 -12.25 -4.20 -4.72
N ASN A 145 -12.27 -4.31 -6.04
CA ASN A 145 -12.19 -3.14 -6.93
C ASN A 145 -13.36 -2.17 -6.71
N GLU A 146 -14.58 -2.67 -6.68
CA GLU A 146 -15.77 -1.84 -6.44
C GLU A 146 -15.76 -1.21 -5.04
N VAL A 147 -15.50 -2.01 -4.02
CA VAL A 147 -15.65 -1.60 -2.61
C VAL A 147 -14.49 -0.72 -2.13
N VAL A 148 -13.27 -0.95 -2.63
CA VAL A 148 -12.05 -0.26 -2.16
C VAL A 148 -11.56 0.77 -3.16
N PHE A 149 -11.65 0.47 -4.45
CA PHE A 149 -11.08 1.31 -5.51
C PHE A 149 -12.13 2.00 -6.37
N PHE A 150 -13.41 1.93 -5.99
CA PHE A 150 -14.54 2.59 -6.70
C PHE A 150 -14.62 2.21 -8.19
N GLY A 151 -14.26 0.99 -8.54
CA GLY A 151 -14.21 0.51 -9.92
C GLY A 151 -13.05 1.06 -10.77
N LEU A 152 -12.14 1.82 -10.16
CA LEU A 152 -11.04 2.50 -10.88
C LEU A 152 -9.76 1.64 -11.00
N GLY A 153 -9.72 0.49 -10.32
CA GLY A 153 -8.60 -0.43 -10.37
C GLY A 153 -8.62 -1.32 -11.60
N ASN A 154 -7.46 -1.89 -11.93
CA ASN A 154 -7.33 -2.96 -12.91
C ASN A 154 -6.83 -4.22 -12.19
N PRO A 155 -7.72 -5.20 -11.89
CA PRO A 155 -7.33 -6.42 -11.20
C PRO A 155 -6.32 -7.24 -12.01
N GLN A 156 -5.13 -7.44 -11.45
CA GLN A 156 -4.07 -8.22 -12.08
C GLN A 156 -3.07 -8.74 -11.04
N GLN A 157 -2.18 -9.61 -11.46
CA GLN A 157 -1.03 -10.00 -10.64
C GLN A 157 -0.03 -8.85 -10.52
N TYR A 158 0.78 -8.95 -9.49
CA TYR A 158 1.83 -7.99 -9.25
C TYR A 158 2.81 -7.92 -10.43
N THR A 159 2.95 -6.70 -10.96
CA THR A 159 4.04 -6.34 -11.87
C THR A 159 4.78 -5.13 -11.29
N ALA A 160 6.10 -5.11 -11.40
CA ALA A 160 6.91 -4.05 -10.78
C ALA A 160 6.74 -2.67 -11.44
N PHE A 161 5.90 -2.56 -12.47
CA PHE A 161 5.79 -1.35 -13.29
C PHE A 161 4.35 -1.05 -13.69
N SER A 162 4.03 0.23 -13.83
CA SER A 162 2.76 0.70 -14.42
C SER A 162 3.07 1.85 -15.42
N PRO A 163 2.60 1.81 -16.65
CA PRO A 163 1.90 0.66 -17.25
C PRO A 163 2.80 -0.56 -17.36
N THR A 164 2.20 -1.74 -17.46
CA THR A 164 2.96 -2.99 -17.58
C THR A 164 3.87 -2.96 -18.80
N PRO A 165 5.17 -3.25 -18.65
CA PRO A 165 6.09 -3.27 -19.77
C PRO A 165 5.75 -4.36 -20.77
N GLY A 166 6.00 -4.13 -22.05
CA GLY A 166 5.71 -5.09 -23.12
C GLY A 166 6.46 -6.43 -23.04
N PHE A 167 7.41 -6.58 -22.11
CA PHE A 167 8.06 -7.87 -21.84
C PHE A 167 7.32 -8.75 -20.81
N VAL A 168 6.30 -8.21 -20.13
CA VAL A 168 5.41 -8.99 -19.28
C VAL A 168 4.22 -9.42 -20.14
N SER A 169 3.94 -10.73 -20.19
CA SER A 169 2.81 -11.21 -20.97
C SER A 169 1.50 -11.06 -20.21
N GLU A 170 0.41 -10.85 -20.94
CA GLU A 170 -0.95 -10.83 -20.40
C GLU A 170 -1.26 -12.12 -19.59
N ALA A 171 -0.78 -13.27 -20.06
CA ALA A 171 -0.93 -14.53 -19.33
C ALA A 171 -0.27 -14.50 -17.95
N THR A 172 0.82 -13.77 -17.79
CA THR A 172 1.47 -13.57 -16.48
C THR A 172 0.66 -12.63 -15.60
N GLU A 173 0.15 -11.52 -16.17
CA GLU A 173 -0.66 -10.55 -15.45
C GLU A 173 -1.97 -11.15 -14.95
N GLN A 174 -2.58 -12.02 -15.74
CA GLN A 174 -3.87 -12.62 -15.45
C GLN A 174 -3.77 -14.01 -14.78
N SER A 175 -2.57 -14.47 -14.43
CA SER A 175 -2.37 -15.79 -13.83
C SER A 175 -3.01 -15.87 -12.44
N TYR A 176 -3.99 -16.76 -12.25
CA TYR A 176 -4.71 -16.97 -11.00
C TYR A 176 -5.38 -15.70 -10.43
N THR A 177 -5.84 -14.80 -11.31
CA THR A 177 -6.57 -13.58 -10.90
C THR A 177 -8.08 -13.75 -10.87
N GLN A 178 -8.61 -14.78 -11.55
CA GLN A 178 -10.03 -15.10 -11.55
C GLN A 178 -10.54 -15.40 -10.14
N PHE A 179 -11.79 -15.09 -9.88
CA PHE A 179 -12.49 -15.51 -8.68
C PHE A 179 -13.06 -16.92 -8.90
N ASP A 180 -12.50 -17.91 -8.23
CA ASP A 180 -12.85 -19.33 -8.38
C ASP A 180 -12.71 -20.05 -7.03
N PRO A 181 -13.72 -19.94 -6.15
CA PRO A 181 -13.71 -20.64 -4.86
C PRO A 181 -13.68 -22.16 -4.97
N ASP A 182 -14.23 -22.74 -6.04
CA ASP A 182 -14.22 -24.20 -6.25
C ASP A 182 -12.80 -24.68 -6.55
N MET A 183 -12.07 -23.96 -7.40
CA MET A 183 -10.66 -24.22 -7.63
C MET A 183 -9.84 -24.03 -6.35
N ALA A 184 -10.12 -22.98 -5.56
CA ALA A 184 -9.45 -22.77 -4.28
C ALA A 184 -9.63 -23.96 -3.34
N ASN A 185 -10.85 -24.42 -3.17
CA ASN A 185 -11.17 -25.60 -2.36
C ASN A 185 -10.44 -26.85 -2.86
N THR A 186 -10.46 -27.11 -4.16
CA THR A 186 -9.74 -28.23 -4.77
C THR A 186 -8.25 -28.21 -4.45
N LEU A 187 -7.59 -27.05 -4.62
CA LEU A 187 -6.16 -26.89 -4.35
C LEU A 187 -5.82 -27.07 -2.87
N LEU A 188 -6.71 -26.62 -1.97
CA LEU A 188 -6.53 -26.80 -0.52
C LEU A 188 -6.71 -28.27 -0.13
N ASP A 189 -7.69 -28.98 -0.70
CA ASP A 189 -7.89 -30.42 -0.48
C ASP A 189 -6.67 -31.23 -0.96
N GLU A 190 -6.12 -30.90 -2.12
CA GLU A 190 -4.94 -31.58 -2.67
C GLU A 190 -3.69 -31.49 -1.79
N ILE A 191 -3.54 -30.43 -1.01
CA ILE A 191 -2.44 -30.28 -0.05
C ILE A 191 -2.76 -30.82 1.34
N GLY A 192 -3.97 -31.43 1.50
CA GLY A 192 -4.39 -32.04 2.75
C GLY A 192 -4.93 -31.06 3.79
N MET A 193 -5.29 -29.86 3.41
CA MET A 193 -5.97 -28.91 4.29
C MET A 193 -7.48 -29.15 4.19
N VAL A 194 -8.03 -29.80 5.18
CA VAL A 194 -9.45 -30.17 5.24
C VAL A 194 -10.04 -29.79 6.60
N ASP A 195 -11.34 -29.54 6.65
CA ASP A 195 -12.07 -29.33 7.90
C ASP A 195 -12.24 -30.69 8.59
N VAL A 196 -11.48 -30.91 9.66
CA VAL A 196 -11.43 -32.21 10.38
C VAL A 196 -12.47 -32.26 11.50
N ASP A 197 -12.74 -31.14 12.16
CA ASP A 197 -13.62 -31.10 13.33
C ASP A 197 -15.05 -30.60 13.02
N GLY A 198 -15.29 -30.13 11.79
CA GLY A 198 -16.62 -29.73 11.29
C GLY A 198 -17.01 -28.31 11.70
N ASP A 199 -16.06 -27.46 12.06
CA ASP A 199 -16.31 -26.07 12.43
C ASP A 199 -16.39 -25.11 11.21
N GLY A 200 -16.13 -25.63 10.02
CA GLY A 200 -16.12 -24.89 8.76
C GLY A 200 -14.77 -24.28 8.41
N MET A 201 -13.75 -24.48 9.23
CA MET A 201 -12.39 -24.02 8.98
C MET A 201 -11.48 -25.23 8.69
N ARG A 202 -10.45 -25.01 7.90
CA ARG A 202 -9.50 -26.04 7.48
C ARG A 202 -8.29 -26.08 8.41
N GLU A 203 -7.88 -27.26 8.81
CA GLU A 203 -6.66 -27.51 9.55
C GLU A 203 -5.46 -27.65 8.62
N LEU A 204 -4.27 -27.50 9.20
CA LEU A 204 -3.02 -27.92 8.58
C LEU A 204 -3.01 -29.44 8.35
N PRO A 205 -2.22 -29.98 7.40
CA PRO A 205 -2.18 -31.41 7.09
C PRO A 205 -1.88 -32.33 8.27
N ASN A 206 -1.31 -31.80 9.35
CA ASN A 206 -1.06 -32.54 10.60
C ASN A 206 -2.22 -32.48 11.59
N GLY A 207 -3.31 -31.78 11.26
CA GLY A 207 -4.50 -31.62 12.10
C GLY A 207 -4.46 -30.42 13.05
N ASP A 208 -3.38 -29.61 13.02
CA ASP A 208 -3.32 -28.41 13.84
C ASP A 208 -4.14 -27.27 13.24
N THR A 209 -4.78 -26.48 14.09
CA THR A 209 -5.56 -25.32 13.66
C THR A 209 -4.66 -24.25 13.01
N LEU A 210 -5.08 -23.77 11.83
CA LEU A 210 -4.46 -22.62 11.17
C LEU A 210 -5.27 -21.35 11.44
N VAL A 211 -4.61 -20.30 11.94
CA VAL A 211 -5.13 -18.94 11.93
C VAL A 211 -4.11 -18.02 11.27
N LEU A 212 -4.51 -17.39 10.18
CA LEU A 212 -3.69 -16.37 9.53
C LEU A 212 -3.82 -15.04 10.28
N ASN A 213 -2.76 -14.63 10.96
CA ASN A 213 -2.70 -13.33 11.63
C ASN A 213 -2.23 -12.26 10.65
N MET A 214 -3.17 -11.62 9.96
CA MET A 214 -2.87 -10.56 9.02
C MET A 214 -2.58 -9.25 9.75
N GLN A 215 -1.49 -8.60 9.40
CA GLN A 215 -1.12 -7.31 9.97
C GLN A 215 -1.08 -6.25 8.88
N ILE A 216 -1.58 -5.06 9.19
CA ILE A 216 -1.61 -3.93 8.30
C ILE A 216 -1.13 -2.67 9.02
N ALA A 217 -0.31 -1.86 8.34
CA ALA A 217 0.12 -0.58 8.89
C ALA A 217 -1.03 0.44 8.87
N THR A 218 -1.19 1.20 9.97
CA THR A 218 -2.19 2.29 10.07
C THR A 218 -2.01 3.38 9.04
N GLN A 219 -0.79 3.52 8.47
CA GLN A 219 -0.51 4.45 7.38
C GLN A 219 -0.08 3.66 6.14
N GLY A 220 -0.81 3.83 5.06
CA GLY A 220 -0.48 3.27 3.74
C GLY A 220 -1.17 1.97 3.37
N GLY A 221 -1.89 1.32 4.30
CA GLY A 221 -2.71 0.15 4.00
C GLY A 221 -4.20 0.47 3.94
N SER A 222 -4.98 -0.37 3.27
CA SER A 222 -6.45 -0.33 3.29
C SER A 222 -6.97 -1.46 4.19
N LEU A 223 -7.45 -1.11 5.38
CA LEU A 223 -8.08 -2.07 6.29
C LEU A 223 -9.26 -2.77 5.60
N LYS A 224 -10.08 -2.00 4.88
CA LYS A 224 -11.24 -2.50 4.15
C LYS A 224 -10.86 -3.59 3.12
N LEU A 225 -9.74 -3.41 2.40
CA LEU A 225 -9.23 -4.42 1.47
C LEU A 225 -8.89 -5.73 2.21
N VAL A 226 -8.17 -5.62 3.32
CA VAL A 226 -7.75 -6.80 4.10
C VAL A 226 -8.95 -7.51 4.70
N GLU A 227 -9.98 -6.79 5.14
CA GLU A 227 -11.23 -7.36 5.66
C GLU A 227 -12.02 -8.10 4.59
N VAL A 228 -12.17 -7.54 3.38
CA VAL A 228 -12.85 -8.21 2.26
C VAL A 228 -12.07 -9.46 1.83
N ALA A 229 -10.77 -9.36 1.63
CA ALA A 229 -9.95 -10.51 1.30
C ALA A 229 -9.99 -11.59 2.40
N GLY A 230 -9.95 -11.17 3.67
CA GLY A 230 -10.07 -12.08 4.81
C GLY A 230 -11.41 -12.79 4.86
N GLN A 231 -12.51 -12.13 4.49
CA GLN A 231 -13.82 -12.76 4.39
C GLN A 231 -13.85 -13.80 3.25
N ASN A 232 -13.34 -13.45 2.06
CA ASN A 232 -13.26 -14.39 0.94
C ASN A 232 -12.44 -15.64 1.31
N TRP A 233 -11.39 -15.50 2.10
CA TRP A 233 -10.60 -16.64 2.59
C TRP A 233 -11.34 -17.49 3.63
N ARG A 234 -12.13 -16.86 4.52
CA ARG A 234 -13.01 -17.62 5.43
C ARG A 234 -14.05 -18.43 4.68
N ASP A 235 -14.56 -17.90 3.57
CA ASP A 235 -15.58 -18.58 2.75
C ASP A 235 -15.04 -19.88 2.10
N VAL A 236 -13.71 -20.04 2.00
CA VAL A 236 -13.05 -21.31 1.59
C VAL A 236 -12.39 -22.03 2.77
N GLY A 237 -12.78 -21.69 4.01
CA GLY A 237 -12.35 -22.36 5.22
C GLY A 237 -10.99 -21.93 5.76
N ILE A 238 -10.43 -20.81 5.34
CA ILE A 238 -9.15 -20.32 5.89
C ILE A 238 -9.38 -19.27 6.98
N ASN A 239 -9.23 -19.71 8.22
CA ASN A 239 -9.40 -18.84 9.39
C ASN A 239 -8.35 -17.72 9.44
N ASN A 240 -8.79 -16.51 9.76
CA ASN A 240 -7.88 -15.37 9.82
C ASN A 240 -8.34 -14.28 10.81
N THR A 241 -7.37 -13.50 11.26
CA THR A 241 -7.58 -12.29 12.04
C THR A 241 -6.88 -11.11 11.39
N VAL A 242 -7.42 -9.91 11.56
CA VAL A 242 -6.83 -8.67 11.05
C VAL A 242 -6.44 -7.81 12.23
N LYS A 243 -5.22 -7.27 12.23
CA LYS A 243 -4.71 -6.37 13.25
C LYS A 243 -4.03 -5.16 12.62
N GLU A 244 -4.54 -3.97 12.93
CA GLU A 244 -3.81 -2.75 12.63
C GLU A 244 -2.65 -2.57 13.63
N VAL A 245 -1.49 -2.20 13.09
CA VAL A 245 -0.29 -1.90 13.87
C VAL A 245 0.29 -0.56 13.43
N THR A 246 1.02 0.11 14.30
CA THR A 246 1.71 1.35 13.90
C THR A 246 2.73 1.06 12.80
N THR A 247 2.98 2.04 11.93
CA THR A 247 3.94 1.88 10.83
C THR A 247 5.31 1.44 11.32
N ASN A 248 5.79 1.96 12.45
CA ASN A 248 7.07 1.56 13.02
C ASN A 248 7.07 0.08 13.47
N ASN A 249 5.99 -0.39 14.10
CA ASN A 249 5.86 -1.79 14.47
C ASN A 249 5.78 -2.68 13.24
N TYR A 250 5.02 -2.27 12.21
CA TYR A 250 4.93 -3.01 10.96
C TYR A 250 6.30 -3.16 10.29
N LEU A 251 7.05 -2.09 10.18
CA LEU A 251 8.40 -2.11 9.60
C LEU A 251 9.37 -2.97 10.41
N SER A 252 9.28 -2.96 11.75
CA SER A 252 10.12 -3.82 12.59
C SER A 252 9.83 -5.32 12.37
N LEU A 253 8.59 -5.68 12.06
CA LEU A 253 8.19 -7.07 11.80
C LEU A 253 8.60 -7.58 10.40
N ILE A 254 8.77 -6.69 9.43
CA ILE A 254 9.27 -7.06 8.09
C ILE A 254 10.75 -7.49 8.14
N HIS A 255 11.49 -7.01 9.13
CA HIS A 255 12.93 -7.23 9.25
C HIS A 255 13.31 -8.34 10.26
N ILE A 256 12.33 -9.04 10.82
CA ILE A 256 12.50 -10.22 11.66
C ILE A 256 12.15 -11.45 10.84
#